data_e7e8c0e4bd72dfc80ed00436361f7939
#
_entry.id   e7e8c0e4bd72dfc80ed00436361f7939
#
_cell.length_a   1.000
_cell.length_b   1.000
_cell.length_c   1.000
_cell.angle_alpha   90.00
_cell.angle_beta   90.00
_cell.angle_gamma   90.00
#
_symmetry.space_group_name_H-M   'P 1'
#
loop_
_entity.id
_entity.type
_entity.pdbx_description
1 polymer ?
#
loop_
_entity_poly.entity_id
_entity_poly.type
_entity_poly.pdbx_seq_one_letter_code
_entity_poly.pdbx_strand_id
1 'polypeptide(L)'
;MYKRQAYYLYRPENERDYGQEAIEILMQVMENNRDDLVVILAGYKDRMDTFFGSNPGMASRIAHHIDFPDYDRTELMTIAELLLTGQQYRLDAESRRALDEYLERRMVQPHFANARSVRNALDRAKLRQASRLISGGGIITAEELTRIDAADIRQSRVFLDAPDSARGAASDNGR
;
A
#
# COMPACT_ATOMS: atom_id res chain seq x y z
N MET A 1 -15.33 4.15 11.49
CA MET A 1 -14.41 3.59 10.49
C MET A 1 -15.19 2.51 9.71
N TYR A 2 -15.59 2.78 8.47
CA TYR A 2 -16.33 1.80 7.67
C TYR A 2 -15.36 0.69 7.23
N LYS A 3 -15.59 -0.53 7.70
CA LYS A 3 -14.87 -1.71 7.26
C LYS A 3 -15.51 -2.18 5.93
N ARG A 4 -14.80 -2.00 4.82
CA ARG A 4 -15.31 -2.26 3.47
C ARG A 4 -14.88 -3.63 2.90
N GLN A 5 -14.54 -4.58 3.74
CA GLN A 5 -14.00 -5.87 3.30
C GLN A 5 -15.02 -6.96 3.57
N ALA A 6 -15.31 -7.79 2.56
CA ALA A 6 -16.38 -8.79 2.58
C ALA A 6 -16.26 -9.81 3.72
N TYR A 7 -15.05 -10.23 4.06
CA TYR A 7 -14.83 -11.19 5.13
C TYR A 7 -15.23 -10.69 6.54
N TYR A 8 -15.56 -9.42 6.72
CA TYR A 8 -16.15 -8.96 7.98
C TYR A 8 -17.60 -9.42 8.18
N LEU A 9 -18.23 -9.94 7.14
CA LEU A 9 -19.52 -10.64 7.25
C LEU A 9 -19.38 -12.02 7.93
N TYR A 10 -18.16 -12.58 8.01
CA TYR A 10 -17.91 -13.84 8.67
C TYR A 10 -17.04 -13.62 9.91
N ARG A 11 -17.61 -13.84 11.10
CA ARG A 11 -16.95 -13.72 12.41
C ARG A 11 -17.35 -14.87 13.31
N PRO A 12 -16.68 -16.01 13.21
CA PRO A 12 -17.02 -17.21 13.98
C PRO A 12 -16.92 -17.00 15.49
N GLU A 13 -16.21 -15.98 15.95
CA GLU A 13 -15.96 -15.67 17.36
C GLU A 13 -17.10 -14.88 18.03
N ASN A 14 -18.10 -14.43 17.29
CA ASN A 14 -19.14 -13.54 17.78
C ASN A 14 -20.53 -14.17 17.58
N GLU A 15 -21.03 -14.88 18.60
CA GLU A 15 -22.32 -15.55 18.58
C GLU A 15 -23.54 -14.63 18.36
N ARG A 16 -23.36 -13.31 18.43
CA ARG A 16 -24.41 -12.29 18.19
C ARG A 16 -24.23 -11.55 16.86
N ASP A 17 -23.44 -12.09 15.94
CA ASP A 17 -23.19 -11.44 14.66
C ASP A 17 -24.22 -11.89 13.62
N TYR A 18 -25.00 -10.97 13.10
CA TYR A 18 -25.93 -11.18 11.99
C TYR A 18 -25.24 -11.41 10.63
N GLY A 19 -23.94 -11.63 10.63
CA GLY A 19 -23.14 -11.80 9.42
C GLY A 19 -23.57 -13.01 8.60
N GLN A 20 -23.89 -14.12 9.23
CA GLN A 20 -24.37 -15.33 8.55
C GLN A 20 -25.72 -15.09 7.87
N GLU A 21 -26.68 -14.47 8.57
CA GLU A 21 -27.97 -14.08 7.97
C GLU A 21 -27.79 -13.13 6.79
N ALA A 22 -26.89 -12.14 6.91
CA ALA A 22 -26.59 -11.21 5.83
C ALA A 22 -25.99 -11.93 4.61
N ILE A 23 -25.17 -12.96 4.80
CA ILE A 23 -24.62 -13.79 3.71
C ILE A 23 -25.75 -14.57 3.03
N GLU A 24 -26.65 -15.17 3.80
CA GLU A 24 -27.78 -15.93 3.26
C GLU A 24 -28.73 -15.04 2.46
N ILE A 25 -29.06 -13.86 2.99
CA ILE A 25 -29.87 -12.86 2.27
C ILE A 25 -29.15 -12.42 0.99
N LEU A 26 -27.84 -12.16 1.04
CA LEU A 26 -27.06 -11.77 -0.13
C LEU A 26 -27.10 -12.87 -1.20
N MET A 27 -26.91 -14.13 -0.82
CA MET A 27 -27.01 -15.27 -1.75
C MET A 27 -28.38 -15.36 -2.40
N GLN A 28 -29.47 -15.14 -1.63
CA GLN A 28 -30.83 -15.14 -2.16
C GLN A 28 -31.06 -13.97 -3.12
N VAL A 29 -30.56 -12.78 -2.80
CA VAL A 29 -30.64 -11.60 -3.67
C VAL A 29 -29.87 -11.82 -4.96
N MET A 30 -28.67 -12.41 -4.92
CA MET A 30 -27.87 -12.76 -6.10
C MET A 30 -28.59 -13.76 -7.00
N GLU A 31 -29.29 -14.73 -6.44
CA GLU A 31 -30.05 -15.74 -7.20
C GLU A 31 -31.28 -15.12 -7.86
N ASN A 32 -32.05 -14.30 -7.11
CA ASN A 32 -33.29 -13.72 -7.59
C ASN A 32 -33.10 -12.57 -8.60
N ASN A 33 -31.95 -11.91 -8.60
CA ASN A 33 -31.65 -10.74 -9.44
C ASN A 33 -30.44 -10.98 -10.35
N ARG A 34 -30.30 -12.18 -10.84
CA ARG A 34 -29.13 -12.63 -11.62
C ARG A 34 -28.84 -11.76 -12.84
N ASP A 35 -29.87 -11.22 -13.49
CA ASP A 35 -29.76 -10.45 -14.72
C ASP A 35 -29.50 -8.95 -14.48
N ASP A 36 -29.81 -8.45 -13.26
CA ASP A 36 -29.80 -7.02 -12.97
C ASP A 36 -28.77 -6.63 -11.88
N LEU A 37 -28.11 -7.63 -11.24
CA LEU A 37 -27.22 -7.38 -10.12
C LEU A 37 -25.78 -7.84 -10.40
N VAL A 38 -24.85 -6.93 -10.19
CA VAL A 38 -23.42 -7.24 -10.13
C VAL A 38 -22.93 -7.11 -8.69
N VAL A 39 -22.37 -8.19 -8.14
CA VAL A 39 -21.78 -8.21 -6.79
C VAL A 39 -20.28 -8.28 -6.89
N ILE A 40 -19.59 -7.33 -6.26
CA ILE A 40 -18.14 -7.28 -6.15
C ILE A 40 -17.75 -7.43 -4.68
N LEU A 41 -17.09 -8.55 -4.35
CA LEU A 41 -16.53 -8.81 -3.03
C LEU A 41 -15.04 -8.51 -3.05
N ALA A 42 -14.56 -7.70 -2.13
CA ALA A 42 -13.17 -7.33 -2.04
C ALA A 42 -12.61 -7.60 -0.63
N GLY A 43 -11.38 -8.05 -0.55
CA GLY A 43 -10.70 -8.34 0.71
C GLY A 43 -9.28 -8.84 0.49
N TYR A 44 -8.56 -9.08 1.58
CA TYR A 44 -7.25 -9.74 1.52
C TYR A 44 -7.42 -11.21 1.17
N LYS A 45 -6.56 -11.73 0.29
CA LYS A 45 -6.65 -13.08 -0.27
C LYS A 45 -6.87 -14.15 0.81
N ASP A 46 -5.98 -14.27 1.77
CA ASP A 46 -6.03 -15.30 2.82
C ASP A 46 -7.35 -15.28 3.61
N ARG A 47 -7.88 -14.08 3.85
CA ARG A 47 -9.15 -13.89 4.56
C ARG A 47 -10.35 -14.17 3.68
N MET A 48 -10.26 -13.86 2.38
CA MET A 48 -11.30 -14.21 1.41
C MET A 48 -11.34 -15.72 1.19
N ASP A 49 -10.20 -16.41 1.15
CA ASP A 49 -10.14 -17.87 1.07
C ASP A 49 -10.82 -18.53 2.28
N THR A 50 -10.58 -18.00 3.48
CA THR A 50 -11.26 -18.44 4.72
C THR A 50 -12.77 -18.17 4.66
N PHE A 51 -13.18 -16.98 4.18
CA PHE A 51 -14.57 -16.59 4.01
C PHE A 51 -15.30 -17.52 3.02
N PHE A 52 -14.73 -17.82 1.88
CA PHE A 52 -15.31 -18.73 0.90
C PHE A 52 -15.30 -20.19 1.39
N GLY A 53 -14.27 -20.61 2.12
CA GLY A 53 -14.20 -21.94 2.71
C GLY A 53 -15.31 -22.20 3.74
N SER A 54 -15.72 -21.16 4.50
CA SER A 54 -16.82 -21.24 5.46
C SER A 54 -18.22 -21.13 4.81
N ASN A 55 -18.29 -20.64 3.56
CA ASN A 55 -19.54 -20.40 2.84
C ASN A 55 -19.49 -20.99 1.42
N PRO A 56 -19.57 -22.32 1.26
CA PRO A 56 -19.47 -22.97 -0.06
C PRO A 56 -20.52 -22.51 -1.07
N GLY A 57 -21.72 -22.17 -0.60
CA GLY A 57 -22.79 -21.61 -1.43
C GLY A 57 -22.44 -20.23 -2.02
N MET A 58 -21.66 -19.41 -1.30
CA MET A 58 -21.16 -18.14 -1.82
C MET A 58 -20.05 -18.38 -2.84
N ALA A 59 -19.11 -19.27 -2.57
CA ALA A 59 -18.01 -19.59 -3.49
C ALA A 59 -18.53 -20.07 -4.87
N SER A 60 -19.59 -20.87 -4.90
CA SER A 60 -20.18 -21.36 -6.16
C SER A 60 -20.91 -20.31 -6.98
N ARG A 61 -21.30 -19.19 -6.37
CA ARG A 61 -22.00 -18.08 -7.05
C ARG A 61 -21.06 -16.97 -7.54
N ILE A 62 -19.84 -16.92 -7.01
CA ILE A 62 -18.81 -15.97 -7.48
C ILE A 62 -17.98 -16.63 -8.57
N ALA A 63 -18.32 -16.36 -9.82
CA ALA A 63 -17.71 -17.00 -10.98
C ALA A 63 -16.28 -16.52 -11.28
N HIS A 64 -15.93 -15.31 -10.85
CA HIS A 64 -14.65 -14.68 -11.19
C HIS A 64 -13.88 -14.29 -9.94
N HIS A 65 -12.67 -14.82 -9.81
CA HIS A 65 -11.72 -14.45 -8.77
C HIS A 65 -10.56 -13.70 -9.45
N ILE A 66 -10.37 -12.43 -9.06
CA ILE A 66 -9.33 -11.57 -9.62
C ILE A 66 -8.32 -11.29 -8.51
N ASP A 67 -7.12 -11.81 -8.67
CA ASP A 67 -6.01 -11.52 -7.77
C ASP A 67 -5.34 -10.21 -8.16
N PHE A 68 -5.00 -9.41 -7.16
CA PHE A 68 -4.18 -8.22 -7.29
C PHE A 68 -2.86 -8.46 -6.55
N PRO A 69 -1.85 -8.96 -7.25
CA PRO A 69 -0.54 -9.22 -6.64
C PRO A 69 0.12 -7.91 -6.19
N ASP A 70 1.08 -8.02 -5.29
CA ASP A 70 1.91 -6.90 -4.92
C ASP A 70 2.75 -6.44 -6.11
N TYR A 71 2.93 -5.14 -6.24
CA TYR A 71 3.76 -4.55 -7.29
C TYR A 71 5.24 -4.86 -7.04
N ASP A 72 5.98 -5.11 -8.11
CA ASP A 72 7.42 -5.15 -8.05
C ASP A 72 8.04 -3.74 -7.97
N ARG A 73 9.36 -3.67 -7.77
CA ARG A 73 10.08 -2.41 -7.64
C ARG A 73 9.98 -1.54 -8.88
N THR A 74 10.02 -2.12 -10.05
CA THR A 74 9.94 -1.41 -11.34
C THR A 74 8.55 -0.81 -11.55
N GLU A 75 7.52 -1.58 -11.22
CA GLU A 75 6.13 -1.11 -11.26
C GLU A 75 5.88 0.03 -10.26
N LEU A 76 6.44 -0.08 -9.04
CA LEU A 76 6.34 0.97 -8.03
C LEU A 76 7.07 2.25 -8.46
N MET A 77 8.21 2.16 -9.16
CA MET A 77 8.87 3.31 -9.77
C MET A 77 8.01 3.96 -10.84
N THR A 78 7.40 3.16 -11.71
CA THR A 78 6.48 3.66 -12.74
C THR A 78 5.27 4.37 -12.11
N ILE A 79 4.69 3.80 -11.06
CA ILE A 79 3.60 4.43 -10.30
C ILE A 79 4.06 5.77 -9.69
N ALA A 80 5.27 5.83 -9.15
CA ALA A 80 5.82 7.06 -8.59
C ALA A 80 5.94 8.17 -9.66
N GLU A 81 6.45 7.83 -10.82
CA GLU A 81 6.60 8.75 -11.95
C GLU A 81 5.26 9.26 -12.49
N LEU A 82 4.27 8.37 -12.60
CA LEU A 82 2.91 8.76 -12.99
C LEU A 82 2.29 9.73 -11.97
N LEU A 83 2.44 9.46 -10.67
CA LEU A 83 1.94 10.33 -9.60
C LEU A 83 2.59 11.69 -9.61
N LEU A 84 3.91 11.75 -9.83
CA LEU A 84 4.67 13.00 -9.91
C LEU A 84 4.29 13.81 -11.16
N THR A 85 4.26 13.17 -12.32
CA THR A 85 3.90 13.81 -13.60
C THR A 85 2.49 14.40 -13.53
N GLY A 86 1.52 13.69 -12.96
CA GLY A 86 0.16 14.17 -12.77
C GLY A 86 0.05 15.38 -11.84
N GLN A 87 1.08 15.63 -11.03
CA GLN A 87 1.18 16.79 -10.11
C GLN A 87 2.24 17.81 -10.57
N GLN A 88 2.75 17.68 -11.79
CA GLN A 88 3.79 18.54 -12.38
C GLN A 88 5.13 18.54 -11.63
N TYR A 89 5.41 17.47 -10.85
CA TYR A 89 6.71 17.25 -10.24
C TYR A 89 7.60 16.38 -11.12
N ARG A 90 8.92 16.51 -10.92
CA ARG A 90 9.93 15.73 -11.66
C ARG A 90 11.06 15.30 -10.73
N LEU A 91 11.70 14.21 -11.11
CA LEU A 91 12.94 13.72 -10.52
C LEU A 91 14.05 13.86 -11.55
N ASP A 92 15.21 14.27 -11.10
CA ASP A 92 16.44 14.11 -11.88
C ASP A 92 16.99 12.67 -11.71
N ALA A 93 18.12 12.38 -12.35
CA ALA A 93 18.72 11.05 -12.31
C ALA A 93 19.18 10.64 -10.91
N GLU A 94 19.58 11.59 -10.07
CA GLU A 94 20.01 11.33 -8.70
C GLU A 94 18.82 11.06 -7.77
N SER A 95 17.80 11.88 -7.87
CA SER A 95 16.55 11.72 -7.10
C SER A 95 15.83 10.43 -7.47
N ARG A 96 15.86 10.05 -8.76
CA ARG A 96 15.31 8.77 -9.21
C ARG A 96 16.05 7.59 -8.56
N ARG A 97 17.38 7.63 -8.50
CA ARG A 97 18.19 6.61 -7.80
C ARG A 97 17.88 6.56 -6.30
N ALA A 98 17.74 7.73 -5.68
CA ALA A 98 17.37 7.81 -4.25
C ALA A 98 15.99 7.23 -3.98
N LEU A 99 15.02 7.40 -4.90
CA LEU A 99 13.70 6.80 -4.78
C LEU A 99 13.74 5.29 -5.00
N ASP A 100 14.50 4.80 -5.95
CA ASP A 100 14.69 3.36 -6.18
C ASP A 100 15.32 2.67 -4.94
N GLU A 101 16.35 3.28 -4.35
CA GLU A 101 16.96 2.83 -3.09
C GLU A 101 15.96 2.86 -1.91
N TYR A 102 15.12 3.90 -1.85
CA TYR A 102 14.04 3.98 -0.86
C TYR A 102 13.06 2.82 -1.00
N LEU A 103 12.64 2.51 -2.21
CA LEU A 103 11.69 1.42 -2.48
C LEU A 103 12.29 0.07 -2.09
N GLU A 104 13.52 -0.21 -2.48
CA GLU A 104 14.23 -1.44 -2.12
C GLU A 104 14.23 -1.68 -0.60
N ARG A 105 14.58 -0.66 0.18
CA ARG A 105 14.59 -0.74 1.64
C ARG A 105 13.20 -0.81 2.25
N ARG A 106 12.22 -0.10 1.67
CA ARG A 106 10.88 0.02 2.22
C ARG A 106 10.02 -1.22 1.98
N MET A 107 10.22 -1.91 0.86
CA MET A 107 9.47 -3.11 0.50
C MET A 107 9.66 -4.26 1.50
N VAL A 108 10.83 -4.37 2.13
CA VAL A 108 11.13 -5.41 3.13
C VAL A 108 10.71 -5.03 4.54
N GLN A 109 10.26 -3.80 4.78
CA GLN A 109 9.83 -3.33 6.10
C GLN A 109 8.37 -3.68 6.39
N PRO A 110 7.99 -3.85 7.68
CA PRO A 110 6.61 -4.07 8.08
C PRO A 110 5.65 -2.98 7.57
N HIS A 111 4.40 -3.37 7.34
CA HIS A 111 3.33 -2.47 6.93
C HIS A 111 3.60 -1.75 5.60
N PHE A 112 4.38 -2.36 4.72
CA PHE A 112 4.44 -1.90 3.34
C PHE A 112 3.06 -2.07 2.69
N ALA A 113 2.60 -1.06 1.97
CA ALA A 113 1.26 -1.01 1.38
C ALA A 113 1.30 -0.54 -0.07
N ASN A 114 2.22 -1.10 -0.86
CA ASN A 114 2.35 -0.89 -2.30
C ASN A 114 2.29 0.60 -2.71
N ALA A 115 1.49 0.94 -3.70
CA ALA A 115 1.30 2.30 -4.22
C ALA A 115 0.93 3.34 -3.14
N ARG A 116 0.26 2.93 -2.04
CA ARG A 116 -0.02 3.83 -0.90
C ARG A 116 1.28 4.24 -0.20
N SER A 117 2.21 3.31 -0.01
CA SER A 117 3.53 3.62 0.58
C SER A 117 4.32 4.57 -0.32
N VAL A 118 4.28 4.37 -1.64
CA VAL A 118 4.89 5.27 -2.63
C VAL A 118 4.30 6.67 -2.50
N ARG A 119 2.97 6.81 -2.56
CA ARG A 119 2.29 8.10 -2.43
C ARG A 119 2.69 8.84 -1.16
N ASN A 120 2.66 8.14 -0.02
CA ASN A 120 3.05 8.73 1.27
C ASN A 120 4.52 9.19 1.28
N ALA A 121 5.42 8.45 0.61
CA ALA A 121 6.82 8.85 0.49
C ALA A 121 6.99 10.12 -0.34
N LEU A 122 6.31 10.20 -1.47
CA LEU A 122 6.33 11.38 -2.34
C LEU A 122 5.73 12.59 -1.66
N ASP A 123 4.63 12.45 -0.93
CA ASP A 123 4.00 13.54 -0.19
C ASP A 123 4.94 14.09 0.90
N ARG A 124 5.68 13.21 1.59
CA ARG A 124 6.69 13.63 2.56
C ARG A 124 7.91 14.28 1.90
N ALA A 125 8.35 13.79 0.74
CA ALA A 125 9.45 14.40 -0.02
C ALA A 125 9.08 15.80 -0.49
N LYS A 126 7.86 16.01 -0.97
CA LYS A 126 7.34 17.35 -1.35
C LYS A 126 7.30 18.32 -0.16
N LEU A 127 6.90 17.86 1.02
CA LEU A 127 6.93 18.69 2.23
C LEU A 127 8.35 19.10 2.61
N ARG A 128 9.35 18.21 2.48
CA ARG A 128 10.75 18.54 2.74
C ARG A 128 11.32 19.49 1.70
N GLN A 129 10.99 19.27 0.40
CA GLN A 129 11.31 20.21 -0.66
C GLN A 129 10.79 21.61 -0.33
N ALA A 130 9.50 21.75 0.01
CA ALA A 130 8.92 23.04 0.36
C ALA A 130 9.63 23.69 1.55
N SER A 131 9.93 22.90 2.60
CA SER A 131 10.67 23.38 3.77
C SER A 131 12.09 23.85 3.39
N ARG A 132 12.80 23.12 2.54
CA ARG A 132 14.14 23.46 2.05
C ARG A 132 14.12 24.76 1.27
N LEU A 133 13.17 24.91 0.35
CA LEU A 133 13.04 26.10 -0.50
C LEU A 133 12.74 27.36 0.33
N ILE A 134 11.83 27.24 1.30
CA ILE A 134 11.48 28.36 2.21
C ILE A 134 12.69 28.74 3.07
N SER A 135 13.41 27.78 3.62
CA SER A 135 14.57 28.00 4.49
C SER A 135 15.77 28.59 3.74
N GLY A 136 15.85 28.41 2.42
CA GLY A 136 16.93 28.94 1.59
C GLY A 136 16.89 30.44 1.36
N GLY A 137 15.79 31.14 1.62
CA GLY A 137 15.64 32.59 1.67
C GLY A 137 15.88 33.34 0.34
N GLY A 138 15.99 32.62 -0.78
CA GLY A 138 16.22 33.19 -2.12
C GLY A 138 14.96 33.32 -2.96
N ILE A 139 15.13 33.82 -4.20
CA ILE A 139 14.06 33.78 -5.21
C ILE A 139 13.93 32.34 -5.69
N ILE A 140 12.74 31.76 -5.47
CA ILE A 140 12.45 30.40 -5.88
C ILE A 140 12.04 30.40 -7.35
N THR A 141 12.71 29.60 -8.18
CA THR A 141 12.41 29.46 -9.61
C THR A 141 11.27 28.44 -9.82
N ALA A 142 10.59 28.54 -10.98
CA ALA A 142 9.56 27.56 -11.35
C ALA A 142 10.14 26.13 -11.48
N GLU A 143 11.42 26.03 -11.84
CA GLU A 143 12.12 24.75 -11.90
C GLU A 143 12.30 24.12 -10.53
N GLU A 144 12.73 24.90 -9.52
CA GLU A 144 12.91 24.43 -8.16
C GLU A 144 11.59 24.03 -7.49
N LEU A 145 10.50 24.73 -7.81
CA LEU A 145 9.16 24.41 -7.31
C LEU A 145 8.67 23.02 -7.77
N THR A 146 9.13 22.56 -8.93
CA THR A 146 8.67 21.30 -9.53
C THR A 146 9.67 20.16 -9.35
N ARG A 147 10.89 20.41 -8.86
CA ARG A 147 11.94 19.40 -8.69
C ARG A 147 12.03 18.93 -7.25
N ILE A 148 11.95 17.61 -7.07
CA ILE A 148 12.27 16.94 -5.80
C ILE A 148 13.73 16.50 -5.86
N ASP A 149 14.55 16.93 -4.94
CA ASP A 149 15.97 16.57 -4.86
C ASP A 149 16.16 15.24 -4.11
N ALA A 150 17.28 14.56 -4.37
CA ALA A 150 17.63 13.32 -3.70
C ALA A 150 17.69 13.47 -2.17
N ALA A 151 18.13 14.65 -1.68
CA ALA A 151 18.15 14.97 -0.26
C ALA A 151 16.75 14.94 0.38
N ASP A 152 15.71 15.39 -0.35
CA ASP A 152 14.32 15.39 0.12
C ASP A 152 13.80 13.98 0.33
N ILE A 153 14.32 13.00 -0.44
CA ILE A 153 13.99 11.58 -0.32
C ILE A 153 14.80 10.92 0.77
N ARG A 154 16.14 11.13 0.79
CA ARG A 154 17.09 10.49 1.72
C ARG A 154 16.90 10.90 3.18
N GLN A 155 16.23 12.00 3.47
CA GLN A 155 15.82 12.38 4.84
C GLN A 155 14.71 11.46 5.40
N SER A 156 14.25 10.46 4.67
CA SER A 156 13.29 9.49 5.19
C SER A 156 13.92 8.61 6.26
N ARG A 157 13.13 8.25 7.29
CA ARG A 157 13.54 7.30 8.35
C ARG A 157 13.97 5.94 7.80
N VAL A 158 13.47 5.55 6.64
CA VAL A 158 13.85 4.31 5.93
C VAL A 158 15.36 4.21 5.70
N PHE A 159 16.05 5.36 5.60
CA PHE A 159 17.52 5.40 5.46
C PHE A 159 18.27 5.41 6.81
N LEU A 160 17.56 5.74 7.89
CA LEU A 160 18.15 5.80 9.25
C LEU A 160 18.09 4.43 9.94
N ASP A 161 17.10 3.63 9.63
CA ASP A 161 16.94 2.26 10.13
C ASP A 161 17.87 1.35 9.31
N ALA A 162 19.16 1.26 9.69
CA ALA A 162 20.04 0.22 9.17
C ALA A 162 19.47 -1.15 9.57
N PRO A 163 19.47 -2.17 8.68
CA PRO A 163 19.05 -3.50 9.07
C PRO A 163 19.93 -3.97 10.24
N ASP A 164 19.32 -4.44 11.30
CA ASP A 164 19.89 -4.84 12.61
C ASP A 164 20.78 -6.10 12.52
N SER A 165 21.44 -6.33 11.38
CA SER A 165 22.33 -7.47 11.12
C SER A 165 23.77 -7.29 11.61
N ALA A 166 24.10 -6.16 12.27
CA ALA A 166 25.47 -5.91 12.75
C ALA A 166 25.61 -5.91 14.29
N ARG A 167 24.56 -6.15 15.07
CA ARG A 167 24.62 -6.15 16.54
C ARG A 167 24.71 -7.53 17.20
N GLY A 168 24.71 -8.61 16.42
CA GLY A 168 24.68 -9.99 16.93
C GLY A 168 26.01 -10.74 16.99
N ALA A 169 27.17 -10.13 16.65
CA ALA A 169 28.43 -10.85 16.52
C ALA A 169 29.59 -10.35 17.43
N ALA A 170 29.26 -9.71 18.53
CA ALA A 170 30.32 -9.25 19.47
C ALA A 170 29.93 -9.44 20.94
N SER A 171 29.61 -10.68 21.36
CA SER A 171 29.70 -11.08 22.76
C SER A 171 29.54 -12.60 22.92
N ASP A 172 30.51 -13.35 22.46
CA ASP A 172 30.86 -14.62 23.09
C ASP A 172 32.33 -14.96 22.82
N ASN A 173 33.20 -14.32 23.59
CA ASN A 173 34.54 -14.83 23.82
C ASN A 173 35.00 -14.35 25.20
N GLY A 174 34.91 -15.23 26.19
CA GLY A 174 35.63 -15.00 27.44
C GLY A 174 34.88 -15.41 28.71
N ARG A 175 34.75 -16.67 28.97
CA ARG A 175 35.29 -17.35 30.19
C ARG A 175 34.75 -18.77 30.28
#